data_c2bf099ce16f0552d4707e618102c765
#
_entry.id   c2bf099ce16f0552d4707e618102c765
#
_cell.length_a   1.000
_cell.length_b   1.000
_cell.length_c   1.000
_cell.angle_alpha   90.00
_cell.angle_beta   90.00
_cell.angle_gamma   90.00
#
_symmetry.space_group_name_H-M   'P 1'
#
loop_
_entity.id
_entity.type
_entity.pdbx_description
1 polymer ?
#
loop_
_entity_poly.entity_id
_entity_poly.type
_entity_poly.pdbx_seq_one_letter_code
_entity_poly.pdbx_strand_id
1 'polypeptide(L)'
;HMRAGIGILLQKEFRKQGYAKESLELLLDYCFNILILKQVYCLIDELNTDSLNLFKKIGFVQCGLRKDWIRTTDGFIDEIELQYINKNFQ
;
A
#
# COMPACT_ATOMS: atom_id res chain seq x y z
N HIS A 1 0.09 -13.85 -12.03
CA HIS A 1 0.57 -12.55 -12.45
C HIS A 1 1.58 -12.00 -11.48
N MET A 2 2.28 -11.01 -11.92
CA MET A 2 3.44 -10.49 -11.19
C MET A 2 3.10 -9.28 -10.35
N ARG A 3 2.02 -9.39 -9.58
CA ARG A 3 1.60 -8.34 -8.67
C ARG A 3 1.07 -8.93 -7.37
N ALA A 4 1.14 -8.17 -6.32
CA ALA A 4 0.64 -8.57 -5.02
C ALA A 4 0.04 -7.39 -4.27
N GLY A 5 -0.98 -7.67 -3.47
CA GLY A 5 -1.59 -6.68 -2.58
C GLY A 5 -1.05 -6.86 -1.18
N ILE A 6 -0.67 -5.77 -0.55
CA ILE A 6 -0.04 -5.80 0.78
C ILE A 6 -0.78 -4.96 1.82
N GLY A 7 -1.88 -4.30 1.44
CA GLY A 7 -2.51 -3.31 2.30
C GLY A 7 -2.97 -3.82 3.65
N ILE A 8 -3.51 -5.02 3.70
CA ILE A 8 -4.14 -5.51 4.91
C ILE A 8 -3.14 -5.78 6.03
N LEU A 9 -1.98 -6.30 5.68
CA LEU A 9 -0.99 -6.68 6.67
C LEU A 9 -0.42 -5.49 7.45
N LEU A 10 -0.46 -4.31 6.86
CA LEU A 10 0.17 -3.13 7.45
C LEU A 10 -0.78 -2.26 8.26
N GLN A 11 -2.07 -2.57 8.24
CA GLN A 11 -3.04 -1.69 8.88
C GLN A 11 -3.04 -1.71 10.40
N LYS A 12 -2.74 -2.84 11.01
CA LYS A 12 -2.82 -2.95 12.46
C LYS A 12 -1.48 -3.05 13.14
N GLU A 13 -0.62 -3.89 12.63
CA GLU A 13 0.61 -4.22 13.34
C GLU A 13 1.77 -3.28 13.08
N PHE A 14 1.73 -2.59 11.96
CA PHE A 14 2.83 -1.74 11.54
C PHE A 14 2.52 -0.26 11.62
N ARG A 15 1.45 0.10 12.32
CA ARG A 15 1.10 1.50 12.52
C ARG A 15 2.04 2.22 13.48
N LYS A 16 2.84 1.48 14.19
CA LYS A 16 3.69 2.07 15.21
C LYS A 16 4.95 2.54 14.53
N GLN A 17 5.03 3.81 14.42
CA GLN A 17 6.16 4.63 14.10
C GLN A 17 7.36 3.84 13.65
N GLY A 18 8.28 4.33 13.03
CA GLY A 18 9.52 3.67 12.68
C GLY A 18 9.46 2.25 12.13
N TYR A 19 8.71 1.38 12.79
CA TYR A 19 8.60 -0.01 12.36
C TYR A 19 7.83 -0.19 11.07
N ALA A 20 6.83 0.65 10.83
CA ALA A 20 6.01 0.52 9.63
C ALA A 20 6.85 0.74 8.37
N LYS A 21 7.70 1.74 8.39
CA LYS A 21 8.53 2.05 7.23
C LYS A 21 9.52 0.93 6.96
N GLU A 22 10.23 0.47 7.99
CA GLU A 22 11.20 -0.61 7.84
C GLU A 22 10.56 -1.90 7.37
N SER A 23 9.40 -2.24 7.95
CA SER A 23 8.70 -3.46 7.59
C SER A 23 8.22 -3.41 6.15
N LEU A 24 7.73 -2.27 5.69
CA LEU A 24 7.28 -2.13 4.32
C LEU A 24 8.45 -2.23 3.36
N GLU A 25 9.58 -1.62 3.69
CA GLU A 25 10.76 -1.70 2.84
C GLU A 25 11.28 -3.13 2.73
N LEU A 26 11.28 -3.89 3.83
CA LEU A 26 11.67 -5.28 3.82
C LEU A 26 10.70 -6.13 2.99
N LEU A 27 9.42 -5.86 3.11
CA LEU A 27 8.42 -6.57 2.35
C LEU A 27 8.57 -6.32 0.85
N LEU A 28 8.82 -5.08 0.46
CA LEU A 28 9.06 -4.74 -0.93
C LEU A 28 10.30 -5.44 -1.47
N ASP A 29 11.36 -5.47 -0.68
CA ASP A 29 12.58 -6.15 -1.06
C ASP A 29 12.30 -7.64 -1.31
N TYR A 30 11.56 -8.26 -0.42
CA TYR A 30 11.17 -9.65 -0.57
C TYR A 30 10.36 -9.87 -1.84
N CYS A 31 9.37 -9.03 -2.08
CA CYS A 31 8.51 -9.15 -3.25
C CYS A 31 9.30 -9.01 -4.55
N PHE A 32 10.22 -8.06 -4.59
CA PHE A 32 10.92 -7.77 -5.84
C PHE A 32 12.12 -8.66 -6.08
N ASN A 33 12.83 -9.05 -5.03
CA ASN A 33 14.09 -9.80 -5.18
C ASN A 33 13.94 -11.30 -4.98
N ILE A 34 12.99 -11.72 -4.16
CA ILE A 34 12.76 -13.14 -3.91
C ILE A 34 11.61 -13.67 -4.75
N LEU A 35 10.47 -12.98 -4.74
CA LEU A 35 9.31 -13.40 -5.51
C LEU A 35 9.34 -12.92 -6.96
N ILE A 36 10.24 -12.02 -7.30
CA ILE A 36 10.42 -11.48 -8.64
C ILE A 36 9.11 -10.89 -9.19
N LEU A 37 8.46 -10.08 -8.38
CA LEU A 37 7.22 -9.43 -8.78
C LEU A 37 7.52 -8.16 -9.56
N LYS A 38 6.67 -7.85 -10.53
CA LYS A 38 6.78 -6.62 -11.30
C LYS A 38 6.25 -5.42 -10.51
N GLN A 39 5.16 -5.62 -9.79
CA GLN A 39 4.53 -4.53 -9.08
C GLN A 39 3.83 -5.03 -7.83
N VAL A 40 3.66 -4.11 -6.90
CA VAL A 40 2.97 -4.33 -5.63
C VAL A 40 1.93 -3.24 -5.49
N TYR A 41 0.76 -3.57 -4.98
CA TYR A 41 -0.28 -2.58 -4.80
C TYR A 41 -0.89 -2.68 -3.40
N CYS A 42 -1.56 -1.63 -2.97
CA CYS A 42 -2.30 -1.63 -1.72
C CYS A 42 -3.56 -0.79 -1.84
N LEU A 43 -4.50 -1.07 -0.96
CA LEU A 43 -5.78 -0.36 -0.89
C LEU A 43 -5.87 0.26 0.50
N ILE A 44 -6.07 1.56 0.54
CA ILE A 44 -6.09 2.33 1.79
C ILE A 44 -7.30 3.25 1.77
N ASP A 45 -8.06 3.28 2.88
CA ASP A 45 -9.19 4.20 2.95
C ASP A 45 -8.69 5.65 3.04
N GLU A 46 -9.51 6.58 2.54
CA GLU A 46 -9.10 7.97 2.43
C GLU A 46 -8.85 8.65 3.78
N LEU A 47 -9.38 8.12 4.85
CA LEU A 47 -9.19 8.69 6.19
C LEU A 47 -7.88 8.26 6.83
N ASN A 48 -7.26 7.22 6.31
CA ASN A 48 -6.01 6.72 6.86
C ASN A 48 -4.83 7.50 6.27
N THR A 49 -4.75 8.77 6.64
CA THR A 49 -3.74 9.67 6.08
C THR A 49 -2.32 9.27 6.45
N ASP A 50 -2.12 8.67 7.61
CA ASP A 50 -0.80 8.22 8.02
C ASP A 50 -0.25 7.15 7.08
N SER A 51 -1.10 6.18 6.74
CA SER A 51 -0.71 5.13 5.80
C SER A 51 -0.50 5.68 4.40
N LEU A 52 -1.40 6.56 3.95
CA LEU A 52 -1.25 7.18 2.63
C LEU A 52 0.09 7.93 2.52
N ASN A 53 0.44 8.69 3.54
CA ASN A 53 1.68 9.43 3.54
C ASN A 53 2.89 8.51 3.58
N LEU A 54 2.83 7.45 4.37
CA LEU A 54 3.92 6.49 4.47
C LEU A 54 4.19 5.82 3.12
N PHE A 55 3.13 5.30 2.49
CA PHE A 55 3.28 4.61 1.22
C PHE A 55 3.79 5.53 0.12
N LYS A 56 3.27 6.75 0.07
CA LYS A 56 3.74 7.74 -0.92
C LYS A 56 5.18 8.12 -0.68
N LYS A 57 5.58 8.25 0.57
CA LYS A 57 6.96 8.60 0.91
C LYS A 57 7.95 7.51 0.47
N ILE A 58 7.54 6.26 0.54
CA ILE A 58 8.38 5.14 0.12
C ILE A 58 8.47 5.06 -1.40
N GLY A 59 7.45 5.55 -2.11
CA GLY A 59 7.49 5.57 -3.56
C GLY A 59 6.24 5.04 -4.25
N PHE A 60 5.21 4.70 -3.47
CA PHE A 60 3.94 4.31 -4.07
C PHE A 60 3.27 5.51 -4.73
N VAL A 61 2.58 5.24 -5.81
CA VAL A 61 1.87 6.24 -6.59
C VAL A 61 0.40 5.87 -6.64
N GLN A 62 -0.47 6.85 -6.46
CA GLN A 62 -1.90 6.60 -6.57
C GLN A 62 -2.25 6.26 -8.01
N CYS A 63 -2.95 5.14 -8.19
CA CYS A 63 -3.32 4.67 -9.51
C CYS A 63 -4.81 4.42 -9.66
N GLY A 64 -5.59 4.52 -8.58
CA GLY A 64 -7.01 4.31 -8.66
C GLY A 64 -7.75 4.87 -7.48
N LEU A 65 -9.06 4.99 -7.64
CA LEU A 65 -9.96 5.49 -6.61
C LEU A 65 -11.28 4.74 -6.71
N ARG A 66 -11.72 4.18 -5.61
CA ARG A 66 -13.04 3.55 -5.52
C ARG A 66 -13.93 4.45 -4.71
N LYS A 67 -14.77 5.18 -5.40
CA LYS A 67 -15.61 6.18 -4.78
C LYS A 67 -16.73 5.55 -3.97
N ASP A 68 -16.96 6.10 -2.76
CA ASP A 68 -18.02 5.64 -1.85
C ASP A 68 -17.97 4.14 -1.61
N TRP A 69 -16.78 3.62 -1.45
CA TRP A 69 -16.53 2.17 -1.40
C TRP A 69 -16.63 1.58 0.00
N ILE A 70 -16.24 2.36 1.01
CA ILE A 70 -16.17 1.87 2.38
C ILE A 70 -17.25 2.52 3.22
N ARG A 71 -18.06 1.69 3.86
CA ARG A 71 -19.14 2.20 4.71
C ARG A 71 -18.61 2.55 6.10
N THR A 72 -18.99 3.73 6.58
CA THR A 72 -18.67 4.20 7.93
C THR A 72 -19.95 4.61 8.64
N THR A 73 -19.85 4.96 9.92
CA THR A 73 -21.01 5.44 10.67
C THR A 73 -21.56 6.75 10.12
N ASP A 74 -20.72 7.55 9.47
CA ASP A 74 -21.11 8.85 8.93
C ASP A 74 -21.43 8.81 7.43
N GLY A 75 -21.42 7.62 6.83
CA GLY A 75 -21.70 7.49 5.41
C GLY A 75 -20.64 6.63 4.73
N PHE A 76 -20.30 6.99 3.51
CA PHE A 76 -19.32 6.24 2.73
C PHE A 76 -18.08 7.08 2.49
N ILE A 77 -16.94 6.41 2.46
CA ILE A 77 -15.68 7.05 2.12
C ILE A 77 -15.02 6.31 0.96
N ASP A 78 -14.05 6.95 0.36
CA ASP A 78 -13.34 6.40 -0.79
C ASP A 78 -12.21 5.48 -0.36
N GLU A 79 -11.93 4.51 -1.22
CA GLU A 79 -10.76 3.66 -1.07
C GLU A 79 -9.75 4.02 -2.15
N ILE A 80 -8.52 4.25 -1.74
CA ILE A 80 -7.47 4.72 -2.63
C ILE A 80 -6.54 3.55 -2.96
N GLU A 81 -6.27 3.36 -4.23
CA GLU A 81 -5.34 2.34 -4.69
C GLU A 81 -3.99 2.97 -5.02
N LEU A 82 -2.94 2.41 -4.43
CA LEU A 82 -1.57 2.84 -4.67
C LEU A 82 -0.79 1.67 -5.25
N GLN A 83 0.19 1.98 -6.09
CA GLN A 83 1.05 0.96 -6.66
C GLN A 83 2.51 1.37 -6.60
N TYR A 84 3.36 0.37 -6.53
CA TYR A 84 4.81 0.53 -6.62
C TYR A 84 5.32 -0.40 -7.69
N ILE A 85 5.97 0.14 -8.70
CA ILE A 85 6.46 -0.65 -9.83
C ILE A 85 7.95 -0.91 -9.65
N ASN A 86 8.33 -2.18 -9.81
CA ASN A 86 9.73 -2.58 -9.75
C ASN A 86 10.43 -2.10 -11.03
N LYS A 87 11.25 -1.06 -10.89
CA LYS A 87 11.93 -0.47 -12.02
C LYS A 87 13.02 -1.36 -12.62
N ASN A 88 13.44 -2.34 -11.87
CA ASN A 88 14.49 -3.27 -12.30
C ASN A 88 13.94 -4.54 -12.92
N PHE A 89 12.62 -4.65 -13.00
CA PHE A 89 11.98 -5.82 -13.58
C PHE A 89 12.16 -5.82 -15.10
N GLN A 90 12.51 -6.96 -15.62
CA GLN A 90 12.69 -7.12 -17.06
C GLN A 90 11.82 -8.23 -17.62
#